data_09b6afe0939a5b5f3009db503ddbf91b
#
_entry.id   09b6afe0939a5b5f3009db503ddbf91b
#
_cell.length_a   1.000
_cell.length_b   1.000
_cell.length_c   1.000
_cell.angle_alpha   90.00
_cell.angle_beta   90.00
_cell.angle_gamma   90.00
#
_symmetry.space_group_name_H-M   'P 1'
#
loop_
_entity.id
_entity.type
_entity.pdbx_description
1 polymer ?
#
loop_
_entity_poly.entity_id
_entity_poly.type
_entity_poly.pdbx_seq_one_letter_code
_entity_poly.pdbx_strand_id
1 'polypeptide(L)'
;SNAAEAGGAYDWLNRLLFEGTDAKGDAYALMDRMAGEAPAGSGGTLAFIGPRAMDMTRLKPLLGGLLFPITPSVADVKRRHTIRAALENLSFAFKANCRQLEEASHLKLKSASIGGGLARSQALGQILADVLAMPVGYYGMAEVTSYGAAMCAAVGVGVYADLVKAADAMSPRPKVINPDKNGVQEYAKYYEKWLKAAKWLGSLGEEMV
;
A
#
# COMPACT_ATOMS: atom_id res chain seq x y z
N SER A 1 -13.51 -2.27 -1.22
CA SER A 1 -12.25 -1.66 -1.64
C SER A 1 -11.23 -2.74 -1.96
N ASN A 2 -10.45 -2.58 -3.02
CA ASN A 2 -9.47 -3.56 -3.52
C ASN A 2 -8.23 -3.74 -2.63
N ALA A 3 -8.30 -3.43 -1.35
CA ALA A 3 -7.23 -3.72 -0.40
C ALA A 3 -6.95 -5.24 -0.26
N ALA A 4 -7.92 -6.08 -0.60
CA ALA A 4 -7.76 -7.54 -0.59
C ALA A 4 -6.71 -8.03 -1.61
N GLU A 5 -6.44 -7.28 -2.68
CA GLU A 5 -5.44 -7.64 -3.70
C GLU A 5 -4.02 -7.21 -3.34
N ALA A 6 -3.83 -6.37 -2.32
CA ALA A 6 -2.52 -5.84 -1.96
C ALA A 6 -1.53 -6.94 -1.58
N GLY A 7 -1.95 -7.86 -0.71
CA GLY A 7 -1.14 -9.01 -0.31
C GLY A 7 -0.88 -9.94 -1.50
N GLY A 8 -1.92 -10.31 -2.23
CA GLY A 8 -1.81 -11.20 -3.39
C GLY A 8 -0.89 -10.65 -4.49
N ALA A 9 -0.96 -9.35 -4.78
CA ALA A 9 -0.08 -8.72 -5.75
C ALA A 9 1.39 -8.71 -5.28
N TYR A 10 1.61 -8.49 -3.99
CA TYR A 10 2.96 -8.51 -3.43
C TYR A 10 3.54 -9.93 -3.38
N ASP A 11 2.71 -10.94 -3.07
CA ASP A 11 3.05 -12.36 -3.16
C ASP A 11 3.39 -12.78 -4.58
N TRP A 12 2.59 -12.33 -5.56
CA TRP A 12 2.86 -12.59 -6.97
C TRP A 12 4.21 -11.99 -7.39
N LEU A 13 4.50 -10.75 -6.97
CA LEU A 13 5.77 -10.10 -7.27
C LEU A 13 6.95 -10.84 -6.62
N ASN A 14 6.76 -11.33 -5.38
CA ASN A 14 7.76 -12.16 -4.72
C ASN A 14 8.09 -13.41 -5.55
N ARG A 15 7.07 -14.17 -5.95
CA ARG A 15 7.28 -15.35 -6.80
C ARG A 15 7.97 -14.99 -8.11
N LEU A 16 7.52 -13.94 -8.80
CA LEU A 16 8.10 -13.50 -10.07
C LEU A 16 9.57 -13.14 -9.96
N LEU A 17 9.96 -12.45 -8.91
CA LEU A 17 11.34 -11.93 -8.76
C LEU A 17 12.32 -12.94 -8.15
N PHE A 18 11.81 -13.94 -7.41
CA PHE A 18 12.64 -14.87 -6.65
C PHE A 18 12.39 -16.35 -7.00
N GLU A 19 11.53 -16.65 -7.98
CA GLU A 19 11.36 -18.01 -8.50
C GLU A 19 12.70 -18.60 -8.96
N GLY A 20 12.98 -19.82 -8.51
CA GLY A 20 14.24 -20.52 -8.84
C GLY A 20 15.50 -19.98 -8.13
N THR A 21 15.36 -19.04 -7.20
CA THR A 21 16.47 -18.61 -6.35
C THR A 21 16.45 -19.34 -5.01
N ASP A 22 17.61 -19.81 -4.55
CA ASP A 22 17.81 -20.31 -3.18
C ASP A 22 17.75 -19.14 -2.17
N ALA A 23 16.65 -18.40 -2.15
CA ALA A 23 16.41 -17.37 -1.14
C ALA A 23 16.27 -18.06 0.22
N LYS A 24 17.41 -18.41 0.84
CA LYS A 24 17.48 -18.93 2.21
C LYS A 24 17.03 -17.81 3.14
N GLY A 25 15.82 -17.90 3.67
CA GLY A 25 15.29 -16.95 4.64
C GLY A 25 13.93 -16.36 4.27
N ASP A 26 13.52 -15.35 5.04
CA ASP A 26 12.26 -14.63 4.82
C ASP A 26 12.40 -13.72 3.58
N ALA A 27 11.84 -14.15 2.45
CA ALA A 27 11.84 -13.40 1.19
C ALA A 27 11.17 -12.02 1.33
N TYR A 28 10.17 -11.89 2.19
CA TYR A 28 9.52 -10.60 2.44
C TYR A 28 10.41 -9.62 3.19
N ALA A 29 11.20 -10.10 4.15
CA ALA A 29 12.21 -9.28 4.82
C ALA A 29 13.30 -8.81 3.85
N LEU A 30 13.67 -9.66 2.88
CA LEU A 30 14.59 -9.28 1.81
C LEU A 30 13.97 -8.20 0.91
N MET A 31 12.72 -8.39 0.49
CA MET A 31 11.99 -7.39 -0.33
C MET A 31 11.87 -6.05 0.39
N ASP A 32 11.55 -6.06 1.68
CA ASP A 32 11.42 -4.84 2.48
C ASP A 32 12.74 -4.06 2.54
N ARG A 33 13.84 -4.76 2.81
CA ARG A 33 15.19 -4.17 2.80
C ARG A 33 15.54 -3.58 1.42
N MET A 34 15.31 -4.35 0.34
CA MET A 34 15.56 -3.89 -1.03
C MET A 34 14.71 -2.68 -1.40
N ALA A 35 13.45 -2.62 -0.97
CA ALA A 35 12.61 -1.45 -1.15
C ALA A 35 13.16 -0.22 -0.41
N GLY A 36 13.67 -0.41 0.81
CA GLY A 36 14.31 0.65 1.59
C GLY A 36 15.57 1.22 0.95
N GLU A 37 16.32 0.39 0.22
CA GLU A 37 17.55 0.78 -0.49
C GLU A 37 17.30 1.55 -1.80
N ALA A 38 16.10 1.45 -2.36
CA ALA A 38 15.75 2.17 -3.59
C ALA A 38 15.35 3.62 -3.27
N PRO A 39 15.65 4.57 -4.17
CA PRO A 39 15.23 5.96 -3.99
C PRO A 39 13.71 6.12 -4.10
N ALA A 40 13.16 7.18 -3.51
CA ALA A 40 11.77 7.57 -3.71
C ALA A 40 11.48 7.77 -5.21
N GLY A 41 10.30 7.32 -5.64
CA GLY A 41 9.92 7.32 -7.06
C GLY A 41 10.59 6.22 -7.87
N SER A 42 11.26 5.25 -7.21
CA SER A 42 11.72 4.00 -7.82
C SER A 42 12.55 4.16 -9.11
N GLY A 43 13.39 5.22 -9.17
CA GLY A 43 14.14 5.55 -10.38
C GLY A 43 13.24 5.90 -11.58
N GLY A 44 12.03 6.38 -11.34
CA GLY A 44 11.02 6.71 -12.35
C GLY A 44 10.14 5.53 -12.78
N THR A 45 10.35 4.34 -12.22
CA THR A 45 9.49 3.17 -12.45
C THR A 45 8.14 3.37 -11.78
N LEU A 46 7.05 3.19 -12.53
CA LEU A 46 5.69 3.16 -11.99
C LEU A 46 5.15 1.72 -12.06
N ALA A 47 4.51 1.29 -10.98
CA ALA A 47 3.82 0.01 -10.94
C ALA A 47 2.30 0.21 -10.91
N PHE A 48 1.60 -0.68 -11.61
CA PHE A 48 0.15 -0.79 -11.62
C PHE A 48 -0.21 -2.26 -11.41
N ILE A 49 0.22 -2.81 -10.27
CA ILE A 49 -0.01 -4.19 -9.85
C ILE A 49 -0.73 -4.17 -8.49
N GLY A 50 -1.87 -4.85 -8.40
CA GLY A 50 -2.70 -4.85 -7.20
C GLY A 50 -3.60 -3.61 -7.06
N PRO A 51 -3.65 -2.97 -5.89
CA PRO A 51 -4.60 -1.91 -5.58
C PRO A 51 -4.53 -0.69 -6.50
N ARG A 52 -5.67 -0.05 -6.70
CA ARG A 52 -5.84 1.13 -7.56
C ARG A 52 -6.75 2.17 -6.93
N ALA A 53 -6.75 3.36 -7.52
CA ALA A 53 -7.81 4.32 -7.25
C ALA A 53 -9.16 3.70 -7.67
N MET A 54 -10.12 3.69 -6.76
CA MET A 54 -11.46 3.20 -7.06
C MET A 54 -12.16 4.15 -8.02
N ASP A 55 -12.94 3.61 -8.96
CA ASP A 55 -14.00 4.35 -9.62
C ASP A 55 -15.31 4.03 -8.90
N MET A 56 -15.88 5.01 -8.23
CA MET A 56 -17.13 4.83 -7.47
C MET A 56 -18.37 4.80 -8.38
N THR A 57 -18.23 5.11 -9.67
CA THR A 57 -19.34 5.22 -10.60
C THR A 57 -19.51 3.98 -11.45
N ARG A 58 -18.44 3.28 -11.76
CA ARG A 58 -18.46 2.06 -12.60
C ARG A 58 -17.27 1.14 -12.36
N LEU A 59 -17.47 -0.13 -12.67
CA LEU A 59 -16.35 -1.09 -12.79
C LEU A 59 -15.68 -0.86 -14.16
N LYS A 60 -14.38 -0.59 -14.13
CA LYS A 60 -13.56 -0.43 -15.34
C LYS A 60 -12.64 -1.62 -15.53
N PRO A 61 -12.41 -2.06 -16.80
CA PRO A 61 -11.32 -2.94 -17.10
C PRO A 61 -10.01 -2.26 -16.70
N LEU A 62 -9.12 -3.04 -16.11
CA LEU A 62 -7.94 -2.47 -15.48
C LEU A 62 -6.70 -3.16 -16.04
N LEU A 63 -5.94 -2.43 -16.85
CA LEU A 63 -4.63 -2.88 -17.28
C LEU A 63 -3.63 -2.74 -16.13
N GLY A 64 -2.87 -3.79 -15.88
CA GLY A 64 -1.76 -3.80 -14.94
C GLY A 64 -0.42 -3.81 -15.66
N GLY A 65 0.64 -3.47 -14.95
CA GLY A 65 1.98 -3.55 -15.51
C GLY A 65 3.01 -2.71 -14.79
N LEU A 66 4.17 -2.65 -15.40
CA LEU A 66 5.29 -1.80 -15.00
C LEU A 66 5.58 -0.82 -16.14
N LEU A 67 5.66 0.46 -15.83
CA LEU A 67 6.06 1.49 -16.77
C LEU A 67 7.44 2.01 -16.39
N PHE A 68 8.32 2.07 -17.37
CA PHE A 68 9.68 2.57 -17.20
C PHE A 68 9.82 3.92 -17.90
N PRO A 69 10.64 4.85 -17.35
CA PRO A 69 10.79 6.19 -17.95
C PRO A 69 11.49 6.14 -19.32
N ILE A 70 12.37 5.16 -19.50
CA ILE A 70 13.09 4.83 -20.73
C ILE A 70 13.32 3.32 -20.74
N THR A 71 14.07 2.82 -21.72
CA THR A 71 14.46 1.41 -21.78
C THR A 71 15.05 0.95 -20.42
N PRO A 72 14.54 -0.12 -19.81
CA PRO A 72 14.94 -0.54 -18.45
C PRO A 72 16.44 -0.78 -18.28
N SER A 73 17.13 -1.27 -19.33
CA SER A 73 18.58 -1.48 -19.32
C SER A 73 19.37 -0.16 -19.27
N VAL A 74 18.86 0.90 -19.89
CA VAL A 74 19.47 2.24 -19.87
C VAL A 74 19.21 2.93 -18.51
N ALA A 75 18.01 2.75 -17.95
CA ALA A 75 17.64 3.29 -16.65
C ALA A 75 18.28 2.50 -15.48
N ASP A 76 19.01 1.40 -15.75
CA ASP A 76 19.56 0.49 -14.74
C ASP A 76 18.51 0.04 -13.71
N VAL A 77 17.31 -0.31 -14.20
CA VAL A 77 16.23 -0.77 -13.34
C VAL A 77 16.58 -2.11 -12.71
N LYS A 78 16.58 -2.14 -11.38
CA LYS A 78 16.90 -3.33 -10.57
C LYS A 78 15.68 -3.83 -9.83
N ARG A 79 15.72 -5.06 -9.30
CA ARG A 79 14.64 -5.64 -8.48
C ARG A 79 14.15 -4.68 -7.38
N ARG A 80 15.06 -3.97 -6.70
CA ARG A 80 14.72 -3.01 -5.65
C ARG A 80 13.79 -1.89 -6.14
N HIS A 81 13.98 -1.40 -7.38
CA HIS A 81 13.12 -0.37 -7.95
C HIS A 81 11.71 -0.91 -8.22
N THR A 82 11.61 -2.12 -8.76
CA THR A 82 10.31 -2.78 -9.03
C THR A 82 9.55 -3.06 -7.72
N ILE A 83 10.25 -3.56 -6.69
CA ILE A 83 9.65 -3.84 -5.38
C ILE A 83 9.15 -2.55 -4.74
N ARG A 84 9.97 -1.50 -4.74
CA ARG A 84 9.57 -0.20 -4.20
C ARG A 84 8.41 0.40 -4.98
N ALA A 85 8.42 0.34 -6.31
CA ALA A 85 7.33 0.83 -7.15
C ALA A 85 5.99 0.15 -6.82
N ALA A 86 6.02 -1.14 -6.46
CA ALA A 86 4.82 -1.84 -6.00
C ALA A 86 4.29 -1.29 -4.67
N LEU A 87 5.16 -1.01 -3.70
CA LEU A 87 4.76 -0.38 -2.42
C LEU A 87 4.28 1.07 -2.62
N GLU A 88 4.91 1.80 -3.54
CA GLU A 88 4.49 3.15 -3.93
C GLU A 88 3.11 3.13 -4.61
N ASN A 89 2.85 2.17 -5.52
CA ASN A 89 1.54 1.98 -6.14
C ASN A 89 0.44 1.74 -5.08
N LEU A 90 0.70 0.85 -4.12
CA LEU A 90 -0.21 0.59 -3.02
C LEU A 90 -0.53 1.89 -2.25
N SER A 91 0.50 2.66 -1.92
CA SER A 91 0.36 3.90 -1.16
C SER A 91 -0.36 4.99 -1.96
N PHE A 92 -0.11 5.10 -3.27
CA PHE A 92 -0.78 6.05 -4.15
C PHE A 92 -2.25 5.70 -4.34
N ALA A 93 -2.57 4.42 -4.54
CA ALA A 93 -3.95 3.95 -4.61
C ALA A 93 -4.71 4.24 -3.30
N PHE A 94 -4.07 4.02 -2.16
CA PHE A 94 -4.64 4.33 -0.86
C PHE A 94 -4.90 5.83 -0.71
N LYS A 95 -3.95 6.69 -1.10
CA LYS A 95 -4.13 8.15 -1.10
C LYS A 95 -5.29 8.59 -1.98
N ALA A 96 -5.41 8.02 -3.19
CA ALA A 96 -6.51 8.33 -4.09
C ALA A 96 -7.86 7.99 -3.46
N ASN A 97 -7.97 6.81 -2.84
CA ASN A 97 -9.18 6.37 -2.16
C ASN A 97 -9.48 7.21 -0.90
N CYS A 98 -8.46 7.62 -0.15
CA CYS A 98 -8.63 8.55 0.98
C CYS A 98 -9.20 9.90 0.52
N ARG A 99 -8.72 10.46 -0.60
CA ARG A 99 -9.27 11.70 -1.17
C ARG A 99 -10.74 11.56 -1.53
N GLN A 100 -11.12 10.46 -2.20
CA GLN A 100 -12.54 10.21 -2.50
C GLN A 100 -13.39 10.09 -1.24
N LEU A 101 -12.86 9.44 -0.19
CA LEU A 101 -13.56 9.34 1.09
C LEU A 101 -13.73 10.72 1.75
N GLU A 102 -12.70 11.57 1.73
CA GLU A 102 -12.77 12.94 2.23
C GLU A 102 -13.80 13.79 1.45
N GLU A 103 -13.83 13.65 0.12
CA GLU A 103 -14.79 14.33 -0.75
C GLU A 103 -16.23 13.88 -0.45
N ALA A 104 -16.47 12.58 -0.33
CA ALA A 104 -17.80 12.02 -0.07
C ALA A 104 -18.30 12.28 1.35
N SER A 105 -17.42 12.28 2.35
CA SER A 105 -17.78 12.46 3.76
C SER A 105 -17.73 13.90 4.23
N HIS A 106 -17.10 14.80 3.48
CA HIS A 106 -16.76 16.17 3.88
C HIS A 106 -15.89 16.24 5.15
N LEU A 107 -15.26 15.15 5.53
CA LEU A 107 -14.34 15.06 6.69
C LEU A 107 -12.88 15.09 6.20
N LYS A 108 -11.99 15.63 7.04
CA LYS A 108 -10.56 15.57 6.81
C LYS A 108 -9.93 14.46 7.63
N LEU A 109 -9.23 13.56 6.96
CA LEU A 109 -8.46 12.51 7.61
C LEU A 109 -7.22 13.12 8.28
N LYS A 110 -6.94 12.70 9.52
CA LYS A 110 -5.81 13.22 10.32
C LYS A 110 -4.74 12.16 10.59
N SER A 111 -5.09 10.90 10.44
CA SER A 111 -4.21 9.76 10.63
C SER A 111 -4.73 8.56 9.87
N ALA A 112 -3.86 7.62 9.61
CA ALA A 112 -4.23 6.32 9.06
C ALA A 112 -3.68 5.21 9.96
N SER A 113 -4.19 4.00 9.79
CA SER A 113 -3.69 2.82 10.49
C SER A 113 -3.46 1.69 9.51
N ILE A 114 -2.40 0.94 9.71
CA ILE A 114 -2.06 -0.23 8.90
C ILE A 114 -1.93 -1.48 9.79
N GLY A 115 -2.59 -2.56 9.37
CA GLY A 115 -2.53 -3.88 10.00
C GLY A 115 -2.54 -4.98 8.93
N GLY A 116 -2.35 -6.22 9.35
CA GLY A 116 -2.27 -7.37 8.45
C GLY A 116 -0.85 -7.69 7.98
N GLY A 117 -0.69 -8.61 7.05
CA GLY A 117 0.61 -9.14 6.62
C GLY A 117 1.59 -8.07 6.12
N LEU A 118 1.13 -7.14 5.29
CA LEU A 118 1.95 -6.04 4.77
C LEU A 118 2.35 -5.00 5.83
N ALA A 119 1.66 -4.97 6.98
CA ALA A 119 2.05 -4.12 8.09
C ALA A 119 3.39 -4.54 8.74
N ARG A 120 4.01 -5.64 8.32
CA ARG A 120 5.37 -6.00 8.72
C ARG A 120 6.44 -5.22 7.95
N SER A 121 6.09 -4.65 6.80
CA SER A 121 7.01 -3.86 5.97
C SER A 121 7.23 -2.48 6.58
N GLN A 122 8.46 -2.20 7.02
CA GLN A 122 8.85 -0.88 7.52
C GLN A 122 8.95 0.13 6.38
N ALA A 123 9.41 -0.30 5.21
CA ALA A 123 9.47 0.53 4.02
C ALA A 123 8.07 1.02 3.62
N LEU A 124 7.06 0.13 3.59
CA LEU A 124 5.68 0.52 3.31
C LEU A 124 5.15 1.53 4.33
N GLY A 125 5.43 1.33 5.61
CA GLY A 125 4.97 2.24 6.66
C GLY A 125 5.43 3.67 6.45
N GLN A 126 6.72 3.86 6.13
CA GLN A 126 7.29 5.19 5.86
C GLN A 126 6.78 5.76 4.53
N ILE A 127 6.77 4.96 3.45
CA ILE A 127 6.22 5.38 2.15
C ILE A 127 4.78 5.86 2.32
N LEU A 128 3.96 5.12 3.06
CA LEU A 128 2.56 5.45 3.26
C LEU A 128 2.40 6.76 4.06
N ALA A 129 3.16 6.96 5.13
CA ALA A 129 3.14 8.21 5.90
C ALA A 129 3.51 9.41 5.04
N ASP A 130 4.56 9.29 4.24
CA ASP A 130 5.05 10.37 3.36
C ASP A 130 4.06 10.65 2.23
N VAL A 131 3.51 9.61 1.60
CA VAL A 131 2.51 9.73 0.54
C VAL A 131 1.24 10.39 1.04
N LEU A 132 0.73 9.99 2.20
CA LEU A 132 -0.47 10.55 2.82
C LEU A 132 -0.24 11.93 3.43
N ALA A 133 1.00 12.27 3.76
CA ALA A 133 1.39 13.46 4.52
C ALA A 133 0.70 13.53 5.90
N MET A 134 0.50 12.37 6.54
CA MET A 134 -0.12 12.25 7.86
C MET A 134 0.48 11.09 8.67
N PRO A 135 0.38 11.10 10.01
CA PRO A 135 0.85 10.01 10.85
C PRO A 135 0.14 8.69 10.51
N VAL A 136 0.89 7.59 10.47
CA VAL A 136 0.38 6.24 10.26
C VAL A 136 0.65 5.39 11.51
N GLY A 137 -0.41 4.87 12.12
CA GLY A 137 -0.35 3.91 13.20
C GLY A 137 -0.05 2.51 12.66
N TYR A 138 1.06 1.94 13.10
CA TYR A 138 1.54 0.63 12.69
C TYR A 138 1.35 -0.37 13.82
N TYR A 139 0.49 -1.34 13.61
CA TYR A 139 0.17 -2.32 14.67
C TYR A 139 1.05 -3.56 14.66
N GLY A 140 1.78 -3.83 13.58
CA GLY A 140 2.67 -5.00 13.52
C GLY A 140 1.98 -6.37 13.62
N MET A 141 0.65 -6.39 13.60
CA MET A 141 -0.16 -7.61 13.72
C MET A 141 -0.50 -8.15 12.34
N ALA A 142 -0.24 -9.44 12.14
CA ALA A 142 -0.62 -10.13 10.90
C ALA A 142 -2.11 -10.49 10.86
N GLU A 143 -2.68 -10.92 11.99
CA GLU A 143 -4.00 -11.54 12.09
C GLU A 143 -5.07 -10.53 12.58
N VAL A 144 -5.16 -9.36 11.96
CA VAL A 144 -6.09 -8.28 12.39
C VAL A 144 -7.55 -8.73 12.31
N THR A 145 -7.91 -9.51 11.29
CA THR A 145 -9.28 -10.00 11.11
C THR A 145 -9.70 -10.95 12.22
N SER A 146 -8.85 -11.92 12.57
CA SER A 146 -9.09 -12.87 13.67
C SER A 146 -9.18 -12.14 15.01
N TYR A 147 -8.37 -11.09 15.18
CA TYR A 147 -8.40 -10.27 16.37
C TYR A 147 -9.72 -9.49 16.51
N GLY A 148 -10.19 -8.90 15.42
CA GLY A 148 -11.50 -8.23 15.38
C GLY A 148 -12.65 -9.21 15.66
N ALA A 149 -12.60 -10.42 15.11
CA ALA A 149 -13.58 -11.47 15.40
C ALA A 149 -13.59 -11.86 16.90
N ALA A 150 -12.41 -11.96 17.53
CA ALA A 150 -12.31 -12.22 18.97
C ALA A 150 -12.91 -11.10 19.81
N MET A 151 -12.74 -9.82 19.41
CA MET A 151 -13.40 -8.68 20.07
C MET A 151 -14.91 -8.77 19.97
N CYS A 152 -15.45 -9.09 18.78
CA CYS A 152 -16.89 -9.29 18.59
C CYS A 152 -17.43 -10.43 19.47
N ALA A 153 -16.72 -11.55 19.54
CA ALA A 153 -17.10 -12.67 20.41
C ALA A 153 -17.09 -12.28 21.89
N ALA A 154 -16.06 -11.57 22.35
CA ALA A 154 -15.95 -11.11 23.73
C ALA A 154 -17.10 -10.17 24.15
N VAL A 155 -17.55 -9.30 23.26
CA VAL A 155 -18.75 -8.47 23.47
C VAL A 155 -20.01 -9.35 23.47
N GLY A 156 -20.14 -10.30 22.53
CA GLY A 156 -21.30 -11.18 22.43
C GLY A 156 -21.54 -12.04 23.66
N VAL A 157 -20.47 -12.44 24.37
CA VAL A 157 -20.57 -13.21 25.64
C VAL A 157 -20.53 -12.31 26.89
N GLY A 158 -20.56 -11.00 26.74
CA GLY A 158 -20.65 -10.06 27.85
C GLY A 158 -19.34 -9.78 28.60
N VAL A 159 -18.17 -10.16 28.06
CA VAL A 159 -16.86 -9.82 28.67
C VAL A 159 -16.61 -8.30 28.59
N TYR A 160 -17.00 -7.67 27.50
CA TYR A 160 -16.97 -6.23 27.32
C TYR A 160 -18.36 -5.68 26.99
N ALA A 161 -18.66 -4.48 27.46
CA ALA A 161 -19.96 -3.84 27.28
C ALA A 161 -20.25 -3.50 25.80
N ASP A 162 -19.21 -3.15 25.04
CA ASP A 162 -19.28 -2.76 23.63
C ASP A 162 -17.93 -2.96 22.93
N LEU A 163 -17.93 -2.78 21.60
CA LEU A 163 -16.71 -2.94 20.78
C LEU A 163 -15.66 -1.88 21.08
N VAL A 164 -16.02 -0.70 21.54
CA VAL A 164 -15.05 0.36 21.89
C VAL A 164 -14.27 -0.08 23.12
N LYS A 165 -14.96 -0.59 24.15
CA LYS A 165 -14.32 -1.13 25.36
C LYS A 165 -13.45 -2.36 25.06
N ALA A 166 -13.92 -3.23 24.19
CA ALA A 166 -13.13 -4.36 23.74
C ALA A 166 -11.86 -3.91 22.98
N ALA A 167 -11.99 -2.95 22.07
CA ALA A 167 -10.86 -2.41 21.33
C ALA A 167 -9.85 -1.70 22.24
N ASP A 168 -10.30 -0.87 23.18
CA ASP A 168 -9.44 -0.17 24.14
C ASP A 168 -8.63 -1.15 25.02
N ALA A 169 -9.26 -2.27 25.42
CA ALA A 169 -8.63 -3.25 26.28
C ALA A 169 -7.74 -4.24 25.54
N MET A 170 -8.12 -4.64 24.33
CA MET A 170 -7.47 -5.72 23.59
C MET A 170 -6.46 -5.20 22.56
N SER A 171 -6.64 -4.02 21.95
CA SER A 171 -5.74 -3.56 20.90
C SER A 171 -4.35 -3.21 21.46
N PRO A 172 -3.28 -3.68 20.80
CA PRO A 172 -1.94 -3.22 21.13
C PRO A 172 -1.80 -1.73 20.79
N ARG A 173 -0.90 -1.04 21.46
CA ARG A 173 -0.57 0.34 21.11
C ARG A 173 0.17 0.36 19.78
N PRO A 174 -0.25 1.18 18.80
CA PRO A 174 0.46 1.28 17.54
C PRO A 174 1.80 2.01 17.71
N LYS A 175 2.80 1.57 16.97
CA LYS A 175 3.97 2.40 16.70
C LYS A 175 3.55 3.46 15.67
N VAL A 176 3.72 4.73 15.99
CA VAL A 176 3.36 5.82 15.06
C VAL A 176 4.57 6.14 14.18
N ILE A 177 4.35 6.16 12.87
CA ILE A 177 5.32 6.60 11.86
C ILE A 177 4.85 7.98 11.40
N ASN A 178 5.70 8.98 11.60
CA ASN A 178 5.42 10.34 11.15
C ASN A 178 5.97 10.55 9.73
N PRO A 179 5.31 11.40 8.92
CA PRO A 179 5.79 11.72 7.59
C PRO A 179 7.11 12.53 7.66
N ASP A 180 8.04 12.22 6.76
CA ASP A 180 9.23 13.03 6.52
C ASP A 180 8.91 14.16 5.56
N LYS A 181 9.36 15.39 5.87
CA LYS A 181 9.04 16.59 5.07
C LYS A 181 9.56 16.50 3.62
N ASN A 182 10.76 15.96 3.44
CA ASN A 182 11.34 15.79 2.10
C ASN A 182 10.61 14.69 1.33
N GLY A 183 10.31 13.56 2.01
CA GLY A 183 9.53 12.47 1.45
C GLY A 183 8.15 12.94 0.97
N VAL A 184 7.44 13.74 1.76
CA VAL A 184 6.14 14.32 1.38
C VAL A 184 6.24 15.14 0.09
N GLN A 185 7.26 16.00 -0.01
CA GLN A 185 7.46 16.85 -1.20
C GLN A 185 7.80 16.04 -2.45
N GLU A 186 8.63 15.01 -2.30
CA GLU A 186 8.98 14.12 -3.41
C GLU A 186 7.79 13.30 -3.86
N TYR A 187 7.08 12.65 -2.93
CA TYR A 187 5.93 11.81 -3.27
C TYR A 187 4.75 12.60 -3.82
N ALA A 188 4.60 13.88 -3.52
CA ALA A 188 3.60 14.71 -4.18
C ALA A 188 3.81 14.72 -5.70
N LYS A 189 5.06 14.87 -6.16
CA LYS A 189 5.41 14.86 -7.60
C LYS A 189 5.18 13.50 -8.25
N TYR A 190 5.54 12.42 -7.56
CA TYR A 190 5.37 11.05 -8.09
C TYR A 190 3.90 10.63 -8.11
N TYR A 191 3.11 11.05 -7.14
CA TYR A 191 1.67 10.81 -7.10
C TYR A 191 0.96 11.43 -8.31
N GLU A 192 1.28 12.67 -8.67
CA GLU A 192 0.69 13.30 -9.85
C GLU A 192 1.06 12.58 -11.16
N LYS A 193 2.30 12.09 -11.27
CA LYS A 193 2.72 11.27 -12.42
C LYS A 193 1.95 9.95 -12.46
N TRP A 194 1.81 9.29 -11.31
CA TRP A 194 1.06 8.04 -11.18
C TRP A 194 -0.42 8.23 -11.54
N LEU A 195 -1.07 9.30 -11.09
CA LEU A 195 -2.46 9.61 -11.45
C LEU A 195 -2.66 9.77 -12.96
N LYS A 196 -1.75 10.48 -13.62
CA LYS A 196 -1.81 10.66 -15.09
C LYS A 196 -1.66 9.32 -15.80
N ALA A 197 -0.71 8.50 -15.40
CA ALA A 197 -0.49 7.19 -15.98
C ALA A 197 -1.65 6.23 -15.69
N ALA A 198 -2.22 6.26 -14.48
CA ALA A 198 -3.39 5.47 -14.12
C ALA A 198 -4.62 5.82 -14.98
N LYS A 199 -4.84 7.12 -15.24
CA LYS A 199 -5.91 7.59 -16.12
C LYS A 199 -5.72 7.09 -17.55
N TRP A 200 -4.51 7.19 -18.07
CA TRP A 200 -4.16 6.72 -19.41
C TRP A 200 -4.34 5.21 -19.57
N LEU A 201 -3.85 4.41 -18.61
CA LEU A 201 -4.04 2.96 -18.59
C LEU A 201 -5.53 2.59 -18.49
N GLY A 202 -6.32 3.37 -17.75
CA GLY A 202 -7.76 3.18 -17.66
C GLY A 202 -8.44 3.37 -19.02
N SER A 203 -8.10 4.44 -19.76
CA SER A 203 -8.62 4.67 -21.10
C SER A 203 -8.22 3.58 -22.08
N LEU A 204 -6.95 3.17 -22.05
CA LEU A 204 -6.47 2.09 -22.89
C LEU A 204 -7.18 0.75 -22.57
N GLY A 205 -7.46 0.46 -21.30
CA GLY A 205 -8.21 -0.72 -20.92
C GLY A 205 -9.64 -0.72 -21.42
N GLU A 206 -10.28 0.45 -21.54
CA GLU A 206 -11.62 0.59 -22.12
C GLU A 206 -11.64 0.34 -23.65
N GLU A 207 -10.55 0.63 -24.33
CA GLU A 207 -10.40 0.38 -25.77
C GLU A 207 -10.11 -1.09 -26.12
N MET A 208 -9.61 -1.87 -25.15
CA MET A 208 -9.20 -3.27 -25.36
C MET A 208 -10.32 -4.29 -25.04
N VAL A 209 -11.44 -3.85 -24.50
CA VAL A 209 -12.63 -4.66 -24.14
C VAL A 209 -13.80 -4.27 -25.02
#